data_fe8f18e679f981aae0a2e3585f8c2b82
#
_entry.id   fe8f18e679f981aae0a2e3585f8c2b82
#
_cell.length_a   1.000
_cell.length_b   1.000
_cell.length_c   1.000
_cell.angle_alpha   90.00
_cell.angle_beta   90.00
_cell.angle_gamma   90.00
#
_symmetry.space_group_name_H-M   'P 1'
#
loop_
_entity.id
_entity.type
_entity.pdbx_description
1 polymer ?
#
loop_
_entity_poly.entity_id
_entity_poly.type
_entity_poly.pdbx_seq_one_letter_code
_entity_poly.pdbx_strand_id
1 'polypeptide(L)'
;MTINEKGLKLTLSDLYNENIVYNSRPSYVSNPWLKPEEHQSNFLTGREMLIADSMPMIVHEASITEKLDQLFNLVGKKVPTNTYQFKNHETYEALLNRIVKEEGKDIYFQYIHSEDVVSDKCYAVDKETFVALNNKARIPEWTNHKYLPEREIVSINDFKARIKEWDFPFVIKPGDDLPTAGGYGVMICYDEEDLAKATQRILEASDATDNLIIEQKIEAVKNYCVQFAYSEEIGVTYLGTAHQITDKYGFYAGNENVHDVPQQVIDAGREIMENGVKLGFFGVAGFDLLLDKNDDVFAIDLNF
;
A
#
# COMPACT_ATOMS: atom_id res chain seq x y z
N MET A 1 -25.59 -3.86 8.22
CA MET A 1 -24.57 -4.67 8.91
C MET A 1 -24.68 -4.36 10.38
N THR A 2 -25.21 -5.26 11.16
CA THR A 2 -25.25 -5.12 12.63
C THR A 2 -23.83 -5.38 13.12
N ILE A 3 -23.16 -4.35 13.62
CA ILE A 3 -21.91 -4.53 14.38
C ILE A 3 -22.28 -5.41 15.56
N ASN A 4 -21.77 -6.64 15.55
CA ASN A 4 -22.03 -7.57 16.65
C ASN A 4 -21.52 -6.92 17.94
N GLU A 5 -22.27 -7.10 19.06
CA GLU A 5 -21.94 -6.57 20.40
C GLU A 5 -20.55 -6.97 20.93
N LYS A 6 -19.79 -7.78 20.20
CA LYS A 6 -18.44 -8.26 20.56
C LYS A 6 -17.27 -7.41 20.07
N GLY A 7 -17.51 -6.27 19.39
CA GLY A 7 -16.44 -5.42 18.87
C GLY A 7 -15.70 -5.98 17.64
N LEU A 8 -14.59 -5.36 17.26
CA LEU A 8 -13.72 -5.88 16.22
C LEU A 8 -13.04 -7.16 16.71
N LYS A 9 -12.97 -8.17 15.84
CA LYS A 9 -12.32 -9.45 16.17
C LYS A 9 -10.79 -9.35 16.15
N LEU A 10 -10.24 -8.37 15.44
CA LEU A 10 -8.82 -8.11 15.29
C LEU A 10 -8.58 -6.59 15.22
N THR A 11 -7.58 -6.12 15.93
CA THR A 11 -7.16 -4.72 15.98
C THR A 11 -5.65 -4.61 15.69
N LEU A 12 -5.12 -3.40 15.50
CA LEU A 12 -3.68 -3.23 15.31
C LEU A 12 -2.86 -3.68 16.53
N SER A 13 -3.42 -3.54 17.73
CA SER A 13 -2.75 -4.00 18.96
C SER A 13 -2.63 -5.54 19.07
N ASP A 14 -3.39 -6.30 18.28
CA ASP A 14 -3.21 -7.76 18.18
C ASP A 14 -2.10 -8.16 17.21
N LEU A 15 -1.63 -7.22 16.38
CA LEU A 15 -0.62 -7.45 15.35
C LEU A 15 0.77 -6.94 15.76
N TYR A 16 0.80 -5.84 16.49
CA TYR A 16 2.02 -5.12 16.84
C TYR A 16 2.16 -5.06 18.37
N ASN A 17 3.37 -5.29 18.85
CA ASN A 17 3.65 -5.18 20.28
C ASN A 17 3.67 -3.71 20.75
N GLU A 18 3.61 -3.50 22.06
CA GLU A 18 3.53 -2.17 22.70
C GLU A 18 4.76 -1.26 22.48
N ASN A 19 5.87 -1.83 22.00
CA ASN A 19 7.07 -1.09 21.66
C ASN A 19 7.06 -0.51 20.24
N ILE A 20 6.02 -0.81 19.45
CA ILE A 20 5.87 -0.31 18.07
C ILE A 20 4.87 0.86 18.06
N VAL A 21 5.23 1.91 17.33
CA VAL A 21 4.33 3.04 17.04
C VAL A 21 3.91 2.98 15.57
N TYR A 22 2.61 3.05 15.31
CA TYR A 22 2.06 2.96 13.96
C TYR A 22 2.09 4.31 13.24
N ASN A 23 2.59 4.33 12.00
CA ASN A 23 2.68 5.54 11.18
C ASN A 23 2.22 5.28 9.74
N SER A 24 1.14 5.92 9.34
CA SER A 24 0.57 5.85 8.00
C SER A 24 0.83 7.11 7.14
N ARG A 25 1.64 8.05 7.63
CA ARG A 25 1.94 9.25 6.87
C ARG A 25 3.02 8.99 5.83
N PRO A 26 2.78 9.38 4.55
CA PRO A 26 3.86 9.45 3.56
C PRO A 26 4.97 10.43 4.00
N SER A 27 6.18 10.22 3.50
CA SER A 27 7.27 11.18 3.65
C SER A 27 6.89 12.56 3.12
N TYR A 28 7.52 13.63 3.63
CA TYR A 28 7.40 14.97 3.05
C TYR A 28 8.22 15.16 1.77
N VAL A 29 9.01 14.17 1.37
CA VAL A 29 9.78 14.21 0.12
C VAL A 29 8.83 14.22 -1.08
N SER A 30 9.15 15.06 -2.07
CA SER A 30 8.39 15.10 -3.33
C SER A 30 8.46 13.75 -4.04
N ASN A 31 7.31 13.27 -4.48
CA ASN A 31 7.20 12.02 -5.20
C ASN A 31 6.28 12.22 -6.41
N PRO A 32 6.79 12.07 -7.67
CA PRO A 32 6.00 12.32 -8.88
C PRO A 32 4.84 11.35 -9.08
N TRP A 33 4.89 10.19 -8.40
CA TRP A 33 3.87 9.14 -8.48
C TRP A 33 2.82 9.22 -7.39
N LEU A 34 2.96 10.14 -6.45
CA LEU A 34 1.94 10.49 -5.48
C LEU A 34 1.44 11.89 -5.82
N LYS A 35 0.14 12.13 -5.67
CA LYS A 35 -0.40 13.48 -5.76
C LYS A 35 -0.22 14.14 -4.38
N PRO A 36 0.80 14.96 -4.17
CA PRO A 36 1.13 15.45 -2.83
C PRO A 36 0.25 16.64 -2.47
N GLU A 37 -0.95 16.38 -2.04
CA GLU A 37 -1.63 17.35 -1.22
C GLU A 37 -1.20 17.10 0.23
N GLU A 38 -0.36 17.98 0.78
CA GLU A 38 0.17 17.86 2.15
C GLU A 38 -0.96 17.59 3.16
N HIS A 39 -2.08 18.25 2.97
CA HIS A 39 -3.22 18.11 3.84
C HIS A 39 -3.86 16.70 3.76
N GLN A 40 -3.94 16.08 2.59
CA GLN A 40 -4.41 14.70 2.46
C GLN A 40 -3.47 13.72 3.16
N SER A 41 -2.16 13.87 2.97
CA SER A 41 -1.15 13.07 3.64
C SER A 41 -1.25 13.18 5.18
N ASN A 42 -1.54 14.35 5.70
CA ASN A 42 -1.76 14.55 7.12
C ASN A 42 -3.02 13.83 7.62
N PHE A 43 -4.12 13.88 6.88
CA PHE A 43 -5.37 13.19 7.27
C PHE A 43 -5.31 11.67 7.13
N LEU A 44 -4.44 11.11 6.29
CA LEU A 44 -4.21 9.66 6.25
C LEU A 44 -3.84 9.11 7.64
N THR A 45 -3.16 9.89 8.47
CA THR A 45 -2.72 9.46 9.80
C THR A 45 -3.85 9.13 10.78
N GLY A 46 -5.07 9.61 10.53
CA GLY A 46 -6.25 9.31 11.35
C GLY A 46 -7.10 8.15 10.85
N ARG A 47 -6.77 7.60 9.68
CA ARG A 47 -7.60 6.62 8.98
C ARG A 47 -7.77 5.31 9.76
N GLU A 48 -6.70 4.84 10.37
CA GLU A 48 -6.68 3.56 11.09
C GLU A 48 -7.09 3.65 12.56
N MET A 49 -7.41 4.84 13.08
CA MET A 49 -7.76 5.03 14.50
C MET A 49 -8.89 4.11 14.97
N LEU A 50 -9.88 3.82 14.10
CA LEU A 50 -11.03 2.98 14.47
C LEU A 50 -10.63 1.53 14.79
N ILE A 51 -9.55 1.06 14.19
CA ILE A 51 -9.03 -0.29 14.36
C ILE A 51 -7.75 -0.34 15.20
N ALA A 52 -7.31 0.79 15.74
CA ALA A 52 -6.07 0.88 16.51
C ALA A 52 -6.14 0.15 17.86
N ASP A 53 -7.28 0.24 18.54
CA ASP A 53 -7.45 -0.15 19.95
C ASP A 53 -6.41 0.55 20.84
N SER A 54 -5.51 -0.16 21.49
CA SER A 54 -4.43 0.39 22.32
C SER A 54 -3.14 0.70 21.57
N MET A 55 -3.08 0.47 20.25
CA MET A 55 -1.89 0.73 19.43
C MET A 55 -1.48 2.19 19.48
N PRO A 56 -0.21 2.52 19.84
CA PRO A 56 0.29 3.89 19.74
C PRO A 56 0.35 4.33 18.28
N MET A 57 -0.15 5.55 17.98
CA MET A 57 -0.23 6.05 16.60
C MET A 57 0.38 7.43 16.46
N ILE A 58 1.06 7.69 15.35
CA ILE A 58 1.43 9.04 14.93
C ILE A 58 0.27 9.62 14.14
N VAL A 59 -0.27 10.77 14.58
CA VAL A 59 -1.41 11.43 13.97
C VAL A 59 -1.20 12.93 13.84
N HIS A 60 -1.73 13.52 12.77
CA HIS A 60 -1.79 14.97 12.68
C HIS A 60 -2.85 15.52 13.63
N GLU A 61 -2.56 16.62 14.35
CA GLU A 61 -3.49 17.18 15.36
C GLU A 61 -4.89 17.50 14.80
N ALA A 62 -4.97 17.90 13.51
CA ALA A 62 -6.24 18.18 12.85
C ALA A 62 -7.11 16.93 12.58
N SER A 63 -6.57 15.72 12.77
CA SER A 63 -7.34 14.49 12.70
C SER A 63 -8.18 14.25 13.96
N ILE A 64 -7.83 14.88 15.08
CA ILE A 64 -8.54 14.76 16.37
C ILE A 64 -9.58 15.87 16.45
N THR A 65 -10.82 15.54 16.17
CA THR A 65 -11.92 16.52 16.09
C THR A 65 -13.15 16.06 16.87
N GLU A 66 -14.04 16.99 17.22
CA GLU A 66 -15.35 16.66 17.82
C GLU A 66 -16.19 15.76 16.91
N LYS A 67 -16.04 15.88 15.58
CA LYS A 67 -16.72 14.98 14.61
C LYS A 67 -16.18 13.57 14.69
N LEU A 68 -14.87 13.40 14.91
CA LEU A 68 -14.28 12.09 15.14
C LEU A 68 -14.86 11.45 16.40
N ASP A 69 -14.95 12.19 17.52
CA ASP A 69 -15.58 11.70 18.74
C ASP A 69 -17.02 11.25 18.51
N GLN A 70 -17.80 12.04 17.76
CA GLN A 70 -19.18 11.70 17.41
C GLN A 70 -19.25 10.39 16.60
N LEU A 71 -18.36 10.22 15.59
CA LEU A 71 -18.29 8.99 14.78
C LEU A 71 -17.92 7.77 15.63
N PHE A 72 -16.95 7.90 16.53
CA PHE A 72 -16.56 6.82 17.42
C PHE A 72 -17.70 6.42 18.37
N ASN A 73 -18.40 7.41 18.92
CA ASN A 73 -19.57 7.16 19.78
C ASN A 73 -20.71 6.43 19.05
N LEU A 74 -20.92 6.66 17.74
CA LEU A 74 -21.92 5.94 16.96
C LEU A 74 -21.67 4.43 16.87
N VAL A 75 -20.41 4.02 16.98
CA VAL A 75 -20.00 2.62 16.96
C VAL A 75 -19.64 2.07 18.36
N GLY A 76 -19.98 2.82 19.40
CA GLY A 76 -19.74 2.43 20.79
C GLY A 76 -18.27 2.39 21.20
N LYS A 77 -17.40 3.15 20.51
CA LYS A 77 -15.97 3.24 20.78
C LYS A 77 -15.57 4.63 21.27
N LYS A 78 -14.35 4.76 21.79
CA LYS A 78 -13.71 6.03 22.14
C LYS A 78 -12.52 6.27 21.22
N VAL A 79 -12.25 7.52 20.91
CA VAL A 79 -11.04 7.90 20.17
C VAL A 79 -9.82 7.49 20.99
N PRO A 80 -8.82 6.84 20.36
CA PRO A 80 -7.59 6.45 21.04
C PRO A 80 -6.88 7.65 21.65
N THR A 81 -6.45 7.51 22.90
CA THR A 81 -5.68 8.56 23.60
C THR A 81 -4.17 8.34 23.51
N ASN A 82 -3.74 7.17 23.08
CA ASN A 82 -2.32 6.82 22.91
C ASN A 82 -1.83 7.32 21.54
N THR A 83 -1.83 8.65 21.35
CA THR A 83 -1.46 9.30 20.08
C THR A 83 -0.28 10.24 20.25
N TYR A 84 0.65 10.14 19.32
CA TYR A 84 1.77 11.04 19.12
C TYR A 84 1.35 12.07 18.07
N GLN A 85 1.17 13.35 18.49
CA GLN A 85 0.63 14.37 17.61
C GLN A 85 1.70 15.27 17.02
N PHE A 86 1.55 15.62 15.75
CA PHE A 86 2.37 16.60 15.03
C PHE A 86 1.48 17.62 14.29
N LYS A 87 2.08 18.76 13.87
CA LYS A 87 1.38 19.88 13.21
C LYS A 87 1.85 20.15 11.79
N ASN A 88 3.13 19.92 11.52
CA ASN A 88 3.81 20.24 10.26
C ASN A 88 5.06 19.36 10.09
N HIS A 89 5.78 19.56 9.00
CA HIS A 89 7.01 18.84 8.66
C HIS A 89 8.02 18.83 9.83
N GLU A 90 8.38 19.99 10.35
CA GLU A 90 9.39 20.13 11.42
C GLU A 90 8.99 19.35 12.69
N THR A 91 7.75 19.50 13.13
CA THR A 91 7.24 18.80 14.33
C THR A 91 7.06 17.30 14.09
N TYR A 92 6.81 16.87 12.84
CA TYR A 92 6.75 15.46 12.47
C TYR A 92 8.12 14.80 12.56
N GLU A 93 9.16 15.38 11.97
CA GLU A 93 10.51 14.83 12.03
C GLU A 93 11.08 14.84 13.45
N ALA A 94 10.84 15.93 14.21
CA ALA A 94 11.21 15.99 15.62
C ALA A 94 10.51 14.89 16.43
N LEU A 95 9.24 14.59 16.11
CA LEU A 95 8.48 13.52 16.77
C LEU A 95 9.06 12.14 16.46
N LEU A 96 9.37 11.82 15.19
CA LEU A 96 10.01 10.56 14.81
C LEU A 96 11.32 10.35 15.58
N ASN A 97 12.17 11.39 15.62
CA ASN A 97 13.43 11.35 16.33
C ASN A 97 13.26 11.13 17.83
N ARG A 98 12.26 11.77 18.48
CA ARG A 98 11.94 11.58 19.88
C ARG A 98 11.53 10.14 20.16
N ILE A 99 10.60 9.59 19.41
CA ILE A 99 10.09 8.21 19.57
C ILE A 99 11.25 7.21 19.51
N VAL A 100 12.14 7.36 18.52
CA VAL A 100 13.23 6.43 18.30
C VAL A 100 14.37 6.65 19.31
N LYS A 101 14.86 7.89 19.49
CA LYS A 101 16.09 8.16 20.24
C LYS A 101 15.87 8.29 21.74
N GLU A 102 14.72 8.83 22.18
CA GLU A 102 14.44 9.09 23.58
C GLU A 102 13.58 8.00 24.22
N GLU A 103 12.61 7.46 23.48
CA GLU A 103 11.70 6.43 23.98
C GLU A 103 12.15 5.01 23.60
N GLY A 104 13.09 4.85 22.66
CA GLY A 104 13.65 3.56 22.24
C GLY A 104 12.63 2.64 21.56
N LYS A 105 11.64 3.22 20.87
CA LYS A 105 10.58 2.48 20.19
C LYS A 105 10.87 2.32 18.70
N ASP A 106 10.37 1.24 18.14
CA ASP A 106 10.33 1.04 16.70
C ASP A 106 9.08 1.67 16.09
N ILE A 107 9.13 1.93 14.77
CA ILE A 107 8.01 2.51 14.06
C ILE A 107 7.60 1.58 12.92
N TYR A 108 6.30 1.25 12.85
CA TYR A 108 5.73 0.63 11.67
C TYR A 108 5.39 1.73 10.66
N PHE A 109 6.04 1.69 9.50
CA PHE A 109 5.83 2.63 8.42
C PHE A 109 5.03 1.99 7.28
N GLN A 110 3.98 2.67 6.83
CA GLN A 110 3.31 2.34 5.57
C GLN A 110 4.02 2.91 4.34
N TYR A 111 4.95 3.84 4.53
CA TYR A 111 5.72 4.49 3.47
C TYR A 111 7.16 4.65 3.91
N ILE A 112 8.09 4.41 2.99
CA ILE A 112 9.52 4.59 3.29
C ILE A 112 9.88 6.05 3.55
N HIS A 113 10.84 6.24 4.42
CA HIS A 113 11.47 7.53 4.73
C HIS A 113 12.98 7.41 4.47
N SER A 114 13.62 8.52 4.14
CA SER A 114 15.07 8.55 3.98
C SER A 114 15.81 8.42 5.32
N GLU A 115 17.03 7.88 5.31
CA GLU A 115 17.82 7.63 6.52
C GLU A 115 18.24 8.93 7.25
N ASP A 116 18.29 10.07 6.55
CA ASP A 116 18.53 11.39 7.13
C ASP A 116 17.33 11.88 7.97
N VAL A 117 16.11 11.41 7.70
CA VAL A 117 14.93 11.70 8.49
C VAL A 117 14.82 10.76 9.70
N VAL A 118 14.98 9.46 9.47
CA VAL A 118 14.87 8.43 10.51
C VAL A 118 15.74 7.24 10.19
N SER A 119 16.43 6.71 11.22
CA SER A 119 17.34 5.57 11.04
C SER A 119 16.60 4.33 10.52
N ASP A 120 17.19 3.66 9.54
CA ASP A 120 16.67 2.41 8.98
C ASP A 120 16.51 1.29 10.02
N LYS A 121 17.23 1.38 11.14
CA LYS A 121 17.20 0.38 12.22
C LYS A 121 15.95 0.42 13.08
N CYS A 122 15.16 1.47 12.99
CA CYS A 122 13.94 1.63 13.81
C CYS A 122 12.65 1.22 13.09
N TYR A 123 12.76 0.63 11.89
CA TYR A 123 11.62 0.07 11.21
C TYR A 123 11.17 -1.22 11.89
N ALA A 124 9.89 -1.30 12.26
CA ALA A 124 9.32 -2.51 12.86
C ALA A 124 9.37 -3.71 11.90
N VAL A 125 9.07 -3.51 10.63
CA VAL A 125 9.42 -4.44 9.54
C VAL A 125 10.72 -3.93 8.94
N ASP A 126 11.73 -4.77 8.83
CA ASP A 126 13.02 -4.40 8.24
C ASP A 126 12.83 -3.62 6.94
N LYS A 127 13.51 -2.47 6.79
CA LYS A 127 13.29 -1.55 5.67
C LYS A 127 13.58 -2.18 4.32
N GLU A 128 14.65 -2.97 4.20
CA GLU A 128 14.99 -3.65 2.94
C GLU A 128 13.92 -4.69 2.58
N THR A 129 13.42 -5.43 3.56
CA THR A 129 12.30 -6.35 3.39
C THR A 129 11.05 -5.60 2.94
N PHE A 130 10.72 -4.48 3.58
CA PHE A 130 9.56 -3.66 3.22
C PHE A 130 9.68 -3.12 1.77
N VAL A 131 10.85 -2.61 1.40
CA VAL A 131 11.15 -2.14 0.04
C VAL A 131 11.04 -3.28 -0.96
N ALA A 132 11.65 -4.44 -0.69
CA ALA A 132 11.61 -5.59 -1.59
C ALA A 132 10.18 -6.08 -1.87
N LEU A 133 9.31 -6.04 -0.87
CA LEU A 133 7.92 -6.47 -0.98
C LEU A 133 7.05 -5.48 -1.75
N ASN A 134 7.30 -4.18 -1.62
CA ASN A 134 6.48 -3.11 -2.20
C ASN A 134 7.02 -2.58 -3.55
N ASN A 135 8.29 -2.84 -3.91
CA ASN A 135 8.82 -2.49 -5.23
C ASN A 135 8.26 -3.44 -6.30
N LYS A 136 7.45 -2.89 -7.20
CA LYS A 136 6.76 -3.66 -8.24
C LYS A 136 7.69 -4.42 -9.19
N ALA A 137 8.92 -3.92 -9.40
CA ALA A 137 9.92 -4.60 -10.23
C ALA A 137 10.54 -5.82 -9.51
N ARG A 138 10.56 -5.83 -8.17
CA ARG A 138 11.14 -6.92 -7.38
C ARG A 138 10.16 -8.05 -7.06
N ILE A 139 8.87 -7.85 -7.29
CA ILE A 139 7.84 -8.89 -7.05
C ILE A 139 8.19 -10.25 -7.68
N PRO A 140 8.71 -10.34 -8.93
CA PRO A 140 9.09 -11.63 -9.51
C PRO A 140 10.13 -12.41 -8.70
N GLU A 141 11.03 -11.74 -7.97
CA GLU A 141 12.13 -12.34 -7.21
C GLU A 141 11.60 -13.29 -6.11
N TRP A 142 10.49 -12.92 -5.46
CA TRP A 142 9.94 -13.65 -4.32
C TRP A 142 8.60 -14.37 -4.59
N THR A 143 7.97 -14.12 -5.75
CA THR A 143 6.76 -14.85 -6.20
C THR A 143 7.07 -15.98 -7.18
N ASN A 144 8.31 -16.11 -7.66
CA ASN A 144 8.69 -16.99 -8.76
C ASN A 144 7.84 -16.77 -10.02
N HIS A 145 7.52 -15.50 -10.32
CA HIS A 145 6.63 -15.06 -11.41
C HIS A 145 5.19 -15.62 -11.33
N LYS A 146 4.82 -16.30 -10.24
CA LYS A 146 3.48 -16.84 -10.07
C LYS A 146 2.47 -15.71 -9.91
N TYR A 147 1.33 -15.86 -10.53
CA TYR A 147 0.23 -14.89 -10.56
C TYR A 147 0.56 -13.56 -11.26
N LEU A 148 1.70 -13.38 -11.88
CA LEU A 148 2.03 -12.13 -12.52
C LEU A 148 1.60 -12.15 -14.00
N PRO A 149 1.08 -11.02 -14.54
CA PRO A 149 0.98 -10.83 -15.98
C PRO A 149 2.34 -10.99 -16.67
N GLU A 150 2.35 -11.28 -17.96
CA GLU A 150 3.58 -11.16 -18.74
C GLU A 150 4.13 -9.74 -18.60
N ARG A 151 5.42 -9.63 -18.27
CA ARG A 151 6.05 -8.33 -17.97
C ARG A 151 7.52 -8.29 -18.32
N GLU A 152 7.98 -7.08 -18.58
CA GLU A 152 9.38 -6.75 -18.77
C GLU A 152 9.76 -5.57 -17.90
N ILE A 153 10.93 -5.65 -17.23
CA ILE A 153 11.52 -4.55 -16.49
C ILE A 153 12.55 -3.91 -17.41
N VAL A 154 12.40 -2.61 -17.66
CA VAL A 154 13.24 -1.86 -18.59
C VAL A 154 13.81 -0.62 -17.92
N SER A 155 15.07 -0.26 -18.26
CA SER A 155 15.57 1.04 -17.84
C SER A 155 14.81 2.17 -18.57
N ILE A 156 14.74 3.34 -17.97
CA ILE A 156 14.11 4.51 -18.60
C ILE A 156 14.80 4.85 -19.93
N ASN A 157 16.10 4.56 -20.05
CA ASN A 157 16.88 4.82 -21.26
C ASN A 157 16.50 3.88 -22.41
N ASP A 158 16.19 2.64 -22.10
CA ASP A 158 15.85 1.59 -23.08
C ASP A 158 14.35 1.57 -23.41
N PHE A 159 13.54 2.24 -22.63
CA PHE A 159 12.07 2.22 -22.72
C PHE A 159 11.57 2.48 -24.14
N LYS A 160 12.09 3.54 -24.83
CA LYS A 160 11.65 3.89 -26.19
C LYS A 160 11.95 2.83 -27.25
N ALA A 161 12.96 1.99 -27.00
CA ALA A 161 13.28 0.87 -27.90
C ALA A 161 12.38 -0.33 -27.61
N ARG A 162 12.27 -0.69 -26.33
CA ARG A 162 11.58 -1.89 -25.87
C ARG A 162 10.07 -1.82 -26.03
N ILE A 163 9.45 -0.66 -25.81
CA ILE A 163 7.99 -0.49 -25.90
C ILE A 163 7.44 -0.81 -27.30
N LYS A 164 8.27 -0.74 -28.34
CA LYS A 164 7.88 -1.06 -29.73
C LYS A 164 7.68 -2.57 -29.96
N GLU A 165 8.12 -3.39 -29.04
CA GLU A 165 7.96 -4.86 -29.08
C GLU A 165 6.66 -5.31 -28.45
N TRP A 166 5.89 -4.38 -27.85
CA TRP A 166 4.64 -4.64 -27.17
C TRP A 166 3.44 -4.21 -28.01
N ASP A 167 2.46 -5.10 -28.14
CA ASP A 167 1.20 -4.82 -28.80
C ASP A 167 0.18 -4.19 -27.83
N PHE A 168 -0.62 -3.25 -28.29
CA PHE A 168 -1.70 -2.67 -27.51
C PHE A 168 -2.84 -3.68 -27.24
N PRO A 169 -3.51 -3.61 -26.08
CA PRO A 169 -3.24 -2.74 -24.95
C PRO A 169 -2.21 -3.31 -23.98
N PHE A 170 -1.42 -2.44 -23.36
CA PHE A 170 -0.48 -2.80 -22.30
C PHE A 170 -0.49 -1.77 -21.17
N VAL A 171 0.22 -2.08 -20.07
CA VAL A 171 0.30 -1.24 -18.88
C VAL A 171 1.76 -0.87 -18.63
N ILE A 172 2.03 0.39 -18.29
CA ILE A 172 3.34 0.86 -17.83
C ILE A 172 3.21 1.28 -16.38
N LYS A 173 4.20 0.87 -15.56
CA LYS A 173 4.29 1.21 -14.13
C LYS A 173 5.71 1.62 -13.76
N PRO A 174 5.94 2.52 -12.80
CA PRO A 174 7.27 2.71 -12.22
C PRO A 174 7.72 1.45 -11.48
N GLY A 175 9.01 1.15 -11.58
CA GLY A 175 9.65 -0.03 -10.99
C GLY A 175 10.68 0.31 -9.93
N ASP A 176 10.57 1.46 -9.29
CA ASP A 176 11.50 1.96 -8.29
C ASP A 176 10.96 1.76 -6.86
N ASP A 177 11.79 2.10 -5.87
CA ASP A 177 11.45 1.98 -4.45
C ASP A 177 10.44 3.05 -3.98
N LEU A 178 10.15 4.05 -4.80
CA LEU A 178 9.20 5.10 -4.46
C LEU A 178 7.77 4.54 -4.42
N PRO A 179 7.01 4.84 -3.36
CA PRO A 179 5.64 4.36 -3.25
C PRO A 179 4.74 5.00 -4.32
N THR A 180 3.82 4.21 -4.84
CA THR A 180 2.75 4.67 -5.73
C THR A 180 1.40 4.43 -5.07
N ALA A 181 0.42 5.30 -5.28
CA ALA A 181 -0.90 5.14 -4.69
C ALA A 181 -2.01 5.63 -5.64
N GLY A 182 -3.24 5.11 -5.44
CA GLY A 182 -4.44 5.59 -6.12
C GLY A 182 -4.44 5.44 -7.65
N GLY A 183 -3.56 4.60 -8.20
CA GLY A 183 -3.42 4.42 -9.65
C GLY A 183 -2.58 5.50 -10.34
N TYR A 184 -2.05 6.48 -9.62
CA TYR A 184 -1.27 7.58 -10.23
C TYR A 184 0.01 7.13 -10.93
N GLY A 185 0.61 6.01 -10.51
CA GLY A 185 1.75 5.39 -11.18
C GLY A 185 1.37 4.43 -12.32
N VAL A 186 0.09 4.18 -12.56
CA VAL A 186 -0.36 3.24 -13.58
C VAL A 186 -0.73 3.98 -14.87
N MET A 187 -0.20 3.54 -16.00
CA MET A 187 -0.45 4.12 -17.31
C MET A 187 -0.91 3.01 -18.25
N ILE A 188 -2.22 2.92 -18.50
CA ILE A 188 -2.82 1.96 -19.42
C ILE A 188 -2.84 2.59 -20.82
N CYS A 189 -2.17 1.95 -21.76
CA CYS A 189 -2.08 2.40 -23.14
C CYS A 189 -2.95 1.50 -24.04
N TYR A 190 -3.97 2.06 -24.62
CA TYR A 190 -4.84 1.39 -25.59
C TYR A 190 -4.42 1.66 -27.03
N ASP A 191 -3.70 2.76 -27.25
CA ASP A 191 -3.26 3.23 -28.55
C ASP A 191 -2.03 4.15 -28.44
N GLU A 192 -1.57 4.67 -29.57
CA GLU A 192 -0.42 5.58 -29.67
C GLU A 192 -0.64 6.93 -28.95
N GLU A 193 -1.90 7.40 -28.84
CA GLU A 193 -2.19 8.65 -28.14
C GLU A 193 -2.00 8.46 -26.63
N ASP A 194 -2.46 7.35 -26.07
CA ASP A 194 -2.26 7.01 -24.67
C ASP A 194 -0.76 6.79 -24.38
N LEU A 195 -0.03 6.12 -25.27
CA LEU A 195 1.43 5.95 -25.16
C LEU A 195 2.17 7.29 -25.18
N ALA A 196 1.75 8.23 -26.01
CA ALA A 196 2.35 9.56 -26.05
C ALA A 196 2.16 10.31 -24.71
N LYS A 197 0.96 10.23 -24.11
CA LYS A 197 0.67 10.81 -22.78
C LYS A 197 1.50 10.15 -21.68
N ALA A 198 1.59 8.81 -21.70
CA ALA A 198 2.41 8.05 -20.75
C ALA A 198 3.90 8.44 -20.88
N THR A 199 4.41 8.53 -22.10
CA THR A 199 5.79 8.94 -22.37
C THR A 199 6.09 10.35 -21.84
N GLN A 200 5.18 11.30 -22.03
CA GLN A 200 5.33 12.64 -21.49
C GLN A 200 5.42 12.61 -19.96
N ARG A 201 4.55 11.85 -19.31
CA ARG A 201 4.53 11.72 -17.85
C ARG A 201 5.80 11.06 -17.30
N ILE A 202 6.32 10.04 -18.00
CA ILE A 202 7.58 9.38 -17.64
C ILE A 202 8.75 10.39 -17.74
N LEU A 203 8.77 11.24 -18.78
CA LEU A 203 9.80 12.27 -18.93
C LEU A 203 9.75 13.31 -17.80
N GLU A 204 8.56 13.68 -17.34
CA GLU A 204 8.39 14.59 -16.20
C GLU A 204 8.84 13.99 -14.86
N ALA A 205 8.85 12.66 -14.76
CA ALA A 205 9.28 11.91 -13.57
C ALA A 205 10.71 11.35 -13.69
N SER A 206 11.45 11.66 -14.77
CA SER A 206 12.73 11.02 -15.10
C SER A 206 13.83 11.22 -14.08
N ASP A 207 13.78 12.29 -13.27
CA ASP A 207 14.76 12.52 -12.19
C ASP A 207 14.53 11.62 -10.96
N ALA A 208 13.40 10.92 -10.90
CA ALA A 208 12.99 10.10 -9.77
C ALA A 208 12.66 8.64 -10.16
N THR A 209 12.92 8.26 -11.42
CA THR A 209 12.56 6.94 -11.95
C THR A 209 13.69 6.41 -12.81
N ASP A 210 14.27 5.28 -12.40
CA ASP A 210 15.33 4.59 -13.15
C ASP A 210 14.77 3.43 -13.99
N ASN A 211 13.72 2.76 -13.47
CA ASN A 211 13.16 1.55 -14.04
C ASN A 211 11.65 1.68 -14.27
N LEU A 212 11.20 1.10 -15.36
CA LEU A 212 9.80 0.95 -15.70
C LEU A 212 9.45 -0.53 -15.87
N ILE A 213 8.19 -0.87 -15.65
CA ILE A 213 7.62 -2.17 -15.93
C ILE A 213 6.65 -1.99 -17.10
N ILE A 214 6.85 -2.74 -18.18
CA ILE A 214 5.86 -2.91 -19.23
C ILE A 214 5.16 -4.24 -18.97
N GLU A 215 3.84 -4.24 -18.97
CA GLU A 215 3.05 -5.38 -18.50
C GLU A 215 1.85 -5.62 -19.39
N GLN A 216 1.54 -6.88 -19.66
CA GLN A 216 0.32 -7.26 -20.35
C GLN A 216 -0.92 -6.71 -19.62
N LYS A 217 -1.79 -6.03 -20.37
CA LYS A 217 -3.10 -5.64 -19.82
C LYS A 217 -4.03 -6.85 -19.78
N ILE A 218 -4.41 -7.27 -18.58
CA ILE A 218 -5.35 -8.36 -18.36
C ILE A 218 -6.78 -7.88 -18.60
N GLU A 219 -7.55 -8.63 -19.37
CA GLU A 219 -9.00 -8.45 -19.50
C GLU A 219 -9.71 -9.13 -18.32
N ALA A 220 -9.85 -8.38 -17.25
CA ALA A 220 -10.42 -8.88 -16.00
C ALA A 220 -11.96 -8.91 -16.06
N VAL A 221 -12.54 -9.97 -15.51
CA VAL A 221 -13.97 -10.04 -15.19
C VAL A 221 -14.24 -9.29 -13.90
N LYS A 222 -13.31 -9.37 -12.92
CA LYS A 222 -13.37 -8.66 -11.65
C LYS A 222 -11.98 -8.32 -11.14
N ASN A 223 -11.92 -7.21 -10.38
CA ASN A 223 -10.75 -6.77 -9.63
C ASN A 223 -11.05 -6.89 -8.13
N TYR A 224 -10.33 -7.76 -7.44
CA TYR A 224 -10.47 -8.03 -6.01
C TYR A 224 -9.31 -7.45 -5.24
N CYS A 225 -9.59 -6.64 -4.22
CA CYS A 225 -8.62 -6.29 -3.19
C CYS A 225 -8.79 -7.25 -2.02
N VAL A 226 -7.92 -8.25 -1.91
CA VAL A 226 -7.93 -9.23 -0.81
C VAL A 226 -7.01 -8.77 0.30
N GLN A 227 -7.44 -8.89 1.55
CA GLN A 227 -6.70 -8.40 2.70
C GLN A 227 -6.38 -9.52 3.68
N PHE A 228 -5.15 -9.52 4.16
CA PHE A 228 -4.63 -10.45 5.14
C PHE A 228 -3.94 -9.72 6.29
N ALA A 229 -3.85 -10.38 7.43
CA ALA A 229 -3.02 -9.99 8.54
C ALA A 229 -2.12 -11.14 8.96
N TYR A 230 -0.96 -10.82 9.54
CA TYR A 230 -0.07 -11.77 10.15
C TYR A 230 0.59 -11.19 11.39
N SER A 231 0.60 -11.96 12.44
CA SER A 231 1.55 -11.92 13.54
C SER A 231 1.87 -13.37 13.98
N GLU A 232 2.92 -13.56 14.77
CA GLU A 232 3.26 -14.90 15.28
C GLU A 232 2.11 -15.53 16.07
N GLU A 233 1.30 -14.71 16.75
CA GLU A 233 0.20 -15.17 17.58
C GLU A 233 -1.01 -15.66 16.76
N ILE A 234 -1.37 -14.94 15.67
CA ILE A 234 -2.60 -15.23 14.92
C ILE A 234 -2.36 -16.05 13.65
N GLY A 235 -1.10 -16.18 13.20
CA GLY A 235 -0.78 -16.75 11.89
C GLY A 235 -1.31 -15.90 10.72
N VAL A 236 -1.23 -16.43 9.48
CA VAL A 236 -1.80 -15.77 8.31
C VAL A 236 -3.33 -15.85 8.35
N THR A 237 -3.96 -14.72 8.58
CA THR A 237 -5.41 -14.58 8.76
C THR A 237 -6.02 -13.76 7.62
N TYR A 238 -7.02 -14.32 6.94
CA TYR A 238 -7.81 -13.61 5.93
C TYR A 238 -8.79 -12.64 6.62
N LEU A 239 -8.75 -11.36 6.24
CA LEU A 239 -9.59 -10.31 6.82
C LEU A 239 -10.87 -10.06 6.02
N GLY A 240 -10.80 -10.18 4.69
CA GLY A 240 -11.91 -9.91 3.81
C GLY A 240 -11.46 -9.48 2.42
N THR A 241 -12.46 -9.22 1.56
CA THR A 241 -12.22 -8.79 0.18
C THR A 241 -13.19 -7.68 -0.19
N ALA A 242 -12.70 -6.71 -0.95
CA ALA A 242 -13.51 -5.74 -1.63
C ALA A 242 -13.35 -5.88 -3.16
N HIS A 243 -14.40 -5.57 -3.90
CA HIS A 243 -14.31 -5.31 -5.34
C HIS A 243 -13.80 -3.89 -5.52
N GLN A 244 -12.66 -3.73 -6.16
CA GLN A 244 -12.08 -2.44 -6.45
C GLN A 244 -12.72 -1.85 -7.72
N ILE A 245 -13.28 -0.66 -7.60
CA ILE A 245 -13.89 0.07 -8.71
C ILE A 245 -12.85 1.05 -9.25
N THR A 246 -12.50 0.88 -10.51
CA THR A 246 -11.59 1.78 -11.24
C THR A 246 -12.25 2.27 -12.53
N ASP A 247 -11.77 3.40 -13.03
CA ASP A 247 -12.10 3.80 -14.39
C ASP A 247 -11.31 2.97 -15.44
N LYS A 248 -11.53 3.24 -16.72
CA LYS A 248 -10.85 2.54 -17.82
C LYS A 248 -9.31 2.72 -17.84
N TYR A 249 -8.80 3.74 -17.17
CA TYR A 249 -7.38 4.03 -17.07
C TYR A 249 -6.75 3.53 -15.75
N GLY A 250 -7.53 2.83 -14.91
CA GLY A 250 -7.06 2.28 -13.65
C GLY A 250 -7.09 3.24 -12.46
N PHE A 251 -7.66 4.45 -12.60
CA PHE A 251 -7.82 5.35 -11.49
C PHE A 251 -8.87 4.83 -10.51
N TYR A 252 -8.48 4.76 -9.26
CA TYR A 252 -9.32 4.27 -8.18
C TYR A 252 -10.51 5.19 -7.90
N ALA A 253 -11.71 4.61 -7.88
CA ALA A 253 -12.97 5.30 -7.62
C ALA A 253 -13.65 4.86 -6.32
N GLY A 254 -13.29 3.70 -5.78
CA GLY A 254 -13.86 3.19 -4.53
C GLY A 254 -13.82 1.67 -4.43
N ASN A 255 -14.39 1.17 -3.33
CA ASN A 255 -14.54 -0.26 -3.07
C ASN A 255 -15.99 -0.63 -2.78
N GLU A 256 -16.37 -1.82 -3.23
CA GLU A 256 -17.61 -2.48 -2.86
C GLU A 256 -17.29 -3.77 -2.09
N ASN A 257 -17.84 -3.94 -0.89
CA ASN A 257 -17.63 -5.16 -0.13
C ASN A 257 -18.28 -6.36 -0.84
N VAL A 258 -17.52 -7.45 -0.94
CA VAL A 258 -18.00 -8.70 -1.55
C VAL A 258 -17.91 -9.85 -0.55
N HIS A 259 -18.88 -10.77 -0.63
CA HIS A 259 -18.95 -11.94 0.24
C HIS A 259 -18.67 -13.24 -0.52
N ASP A 260 -19.06 -13.29 -1.80
CA ASP A 260 -18.86 -14.45 -2.68
C ASP A 260 -17.58 -14.27 -3.49
N VAL A 261 -16.44 -14.53 -2.84
CA VAL A 261 -15.11 -14.44 -3.47
C VAL A 261 -14.69 -15.84 -3.90
N PRO A 262 -14.28 -16.05 -5.17
CA PRO A 262 -13.76 -17.33 -5.62
C PRO A 262 -12.57 -17.79 -4.76
N GLN A 263 -12.57 -19.07 -4.37
CA GLN A 263 -11.56 -19.60 -3.45
C GLN A 263 -10.15 -19.45 -4.00
N GLN A 264 -9.93 -19.61 -5.31
CA GLN A 264 -8.62 -19.42 -5.95
C GLN A 264 -8.06 -18.01 -5.76
N VAL A 265 -8.91 -16.98 -5.66
CA VAL A 265 -8.47 -15.60 -5.41
C VAL A 265 -7.97 -15.46 -3.96
N ILE A 266 -8.69 -16.06 -3.00
CA ILE A 266 -8.27 -16.06 -1.59
C ILE A 266 -6.98 -16.89 -1.42
N ASP A 267 -6.89 -18.03 -2.09
CA ASP A 267 -5.71 -18.91 -2.02
C ASP A 267 -4.47 -18.23 -2.61
N ALA A 268 -4.61 -17.52 -3.74
CA ALA A 268 -3.54 -16.74 -4.33
C ALA A 268 -3.05 -15.64 -3.39
N GLY A 269 -3.98 -14.87 -2.79
CA GLY A 269 -3.63 -13.85 -1.81
C GLY A 269 -2.96 -14.43 -0.57
N ARG A 270 -3.41 -15.59 -0.08
CA ARG A 270 -2.78 -16.29 1.05
C ARG A 270 -1.34 -16.70 0.73
N GLU A 271 -1.09 -17.28 -0.44
CA GLU A 271 0.26 -17.68 -0.85
C GLU A 271 1.19 -16.48 -0.98
N ILE A 272 0.70 -15.36 -1.53
CA ILE A 272 1.44 -14.09 -1.60
C ILE A 272 1.80 -13.61 -0.19
N MET A 273 0.83 -13.60 0.73
CA MET A 273 1.06 -13.22 2.13
C MET A 273 2.09 -14.11 2.81
N GLU A 274 1.99 -15.44 2.64
CA GLU A 274 2.94 -16.41 3.18
C GLU A 274 4.37 -16.20 2.66
N ASN A 275 4.51 -15.78 1.41
CA ASN A 275 5.83 -15.44 0.85
C ASN A 275 6.40 -14.17 1.51
N GLY A 276 5.58 -13.14 1.72
CA GLY A 276 6.00 -11.95 2.47
C GLY A 276 6.41 -12.27 3.92
N VAL A 277 5.66 -13.13 4.59
CA VAL A 277 5.98 -13.60 5.95
C VAL A 277 7.32 -14.35 6.00
N LYS A 278 7.62 -15.20 5.02
CA LYS A 278 8.93 -15.88 4.91
C LYS A 278 10.10 -14.91 4.76
N LEU A 279 9.85 -13.72 4.20
CA LEU A 279 10.85 -12.65 4.09
C LEU A 279 10.94 -11.77 5.35
N GLY A 280 10.07 -11.98 6.33
CA GLY A 280 10.08 -11.25 7.60
C GLY A 280 8.97 -10.21 7.76
N PHE A 281 7.97 -10.17 6.87
CA PHE A 281 6.81 -9.28 7.02
C PHE A 281 5.89 -9.71 8.15
N PHE A 282 5.37 -8.75 8.90
CA PHE A 282 4.23 -8.90 9.80
C PHE A 282 3.37 -7.63 9.75
N GLY A 283 2.08 -7.78 10.01
CA GLY A 283 1.12 -6.68 9.93
C GLY A 283 -0.03 -6.96 8.97
N VAL A 284 -0.61 -5.92 8.41
CA VAL A 284 -1.72 -5.99 7.45
C VAL A 284 -1.21 -5.75 6.04
N ALA A 285 -1.61 -6.59 5.10
CA ALA A 285 -1.32 -6.44 3.68
C ALA A 285 -2.58 -6.54 2.84
N GLY A 286 -2.59 -5.88 1.68
CA GLY A 286 -3.70 -5.90 0.74
C GLY A 286 -3.19 -6.11 -0.70
N PHE A 287 -3.82 -7.03 -1.44
CA PHE A 287 -3.39 -7.43 -2.77
C PHE A 287 -4.51 -7.23 -3.78
N ASP A 288 -4.22 -6.49 -4.86
CA ASP A 288 -5.13 -6.32 -5.96
C ASP A 288 -4.95 -7.46 -6.96
N LEU A 289 -5.94 -8.34 -7.00
CA LEU A 289 -5.96 -9.56 -7.79
C LEU A 289 -7.06 -9.49 -8.84
N LEU A 290 -6.69 -9.60 -10.10
CA LEU A 290 -7.62 -9.71 -11.21
C LEU A 290 -8.02 -11.17 -11.43
N LEU A 291 -9.30 -11.40 -11.71
CA LEU A 291 -9.80 -12.67 -12.20
C LEU A 291 -10.20 -12.48 -13.68
N ASP A 292 -9.63 -13.28 -14.57
CA ASP A 292 -9.98 -13.24 -15.99
C ASP A 292 -11.17 -14.19 -16.32
N LYS A 293 -11.57 -14.23 -17.58
CA LYS A 293 -12.68 -15.08 -18.07
C LYS A 293 -12.38 -16.58 -18.04
N ASN A 294 -11.13 -16.99 -17.86
CA ASN A 294 -10.70 -18.39 -17.77
C ASN A 294 -10.54 -18.82 -16.31
N ASP A 295 -10.92 -17.98 -15.36
CA ASP A 295 -10.70 -18.15 -13.93
C ASP A 295 -9.21 -18.12 -13.52
N ASP A 296 -8.33 -17.54 -14.36
CA ASP A 296 -6.94 -17.29 -13.99
C ASP A 296 -6.81 -16.04 -13.12
N VAL A 297 -5.95 -16.12 -12.10
CA VAL A 297 -5.73 -15.05 -11.13
C VAL A 297 -4.40 -14.33 -11.44
N PHE A 298 -4.47 -12.98 -11.51
CA PHE A 298 -3.31 -12.14 -11.77
C PHE A 298 -3.14 -11.08 -10.68
N ALA A 299 -1.96 -11.04 -10.06
CA ALA A 299 -1.60 -10.02 -9.09
C ALA A 299 -1.05 -8.77 -9.81
N ILE A 300 -1.72 -7.63 -9.61
CA ILE A 300 -1.39 -6.38 -10.31
C ILE A 300 -0.84 -5.30 -9.38
N ASP A 301 -1.17 -5.35 -8.10
CA ASP A 301 -0.64 -4.47 -7.06
C ASP A 301 -0.58 -5.20 -5.72
N LEU A 302 0.59 -5.16 -5.07
CA LEU A 302 0.82 -5.83 -3.80
C LEU A 302 1.30 -4.80 -2.80
N ASN A 303 0.52 -4.61 -1.73
CA ASN A 303 0.75 -3.61 -0.70
C ASN A 303 0.95 -4.31 0.65
N PHE A 304 2.19 -4.37 1.11
CA PHE A 304 2.60 -4.93 2.38
C PHE A 304 2.77 -3.89 3.46
#